data_c3a7222a08c838b6987cda10efccb524
#
_entry.id   c3a7222a08c838b6987cda10efccb524
#
_cell.length_a   1.000
_cell.length_b   1.000
_cell.length_c   1.000
_cell.angle_alpha   90.00
_cell.angle_beta   90.00
_cell.angle_gamma   90.00
#
_symmetry.space_group_name_H-M   'P 1'
#
loop_
_entity.id
_entity.type
_entity.pdbx_description
1 polymer ?
#
loop_
_entity_poly.entity_id
_entity_poly.type
_entity_poly.pdbx_seq_one_letter_code
_entity_poly.pdbx_strand_id
1 'polypeptide(L)' 'MIERIPPHNEEAERSVLGAAMLNKEVLFDILEEVKEDDFYNESHKEIFRAIWELYRKNS' A
#
# COMPACT_ATOMS: atom_id res chain seq x y z
N MET A 1 11.02 -3.26 -8.65
CA MET A 1 9.91 -4.19 -8.48
C MET A 1 9.58 -4.37 -7.00
N ILE A 2 8.31 -4.41 -6.68
CA ILE A 2 7.87 -4.51 -5.29
C ILE A 2 7.59 -5.95 -4.93
N GLU A 3 8.18 -6.41 -3.84
CA GLU A 3 7.92 -7.75 -3.35
C GLU A 3 6.69 -7.73 -2.45
N ARG A 4 6.05 -8.88 -2.34
CA ARG A 4 4.88 -8.98 -1.47
C ARG A 4 5.30 -8.75 -0.02
N ILE A 5 4.36 -8.17 0.73
CA ILE A 5 4.60 -7.85 2.12
C ILE A 5 4.67 -9.15 2.93
N PRO A 6 5.75 -9.34 3.73
CA PRO A 6 5.81 -10.51 4.59
C PRO A 6 4.68 -10.50 5.60
N PRO A 7 4.14 -11.65 5.97
CA PRO A 7 3.07 -11.72 6.97
C PRO A 7 3.52 -11.16 8.31
N HIS A 8 2.63 -10.43 8.98
CA HIS A 8 2.85 -9.94 10.34
C HIS A 8 4.08 -9.06 10.49
N ASN A 9 4.44 -8.33 9.44
CA ASN A 9 5.60 -7.44 9.51
C ASN A 9 5.13 -6.00 9.38
N GLU A 10 4.89 -5.35 10.52
CA GLU A 10 4.36 -4.00 10.52
C GLU A 10 5.35 -2.99 9.94
N GLU A 11 6.62 -3.22 10.15
CA GLU A 11 7.63 -2.31 9.61
C GLU A 11 7.63 -2.35 8.09
N ALA A 12 7.53 -3.54 7.51
CA ALA A 12 7.46 -3.67 6.07
C ALA A 12 6.20 -3.01 5.53
N GLU A 13 5.08 -3.17 6.26
CA GLU A 13 3.83 -2.56 5.84
C GLU A 13 3.93 -1.04 5.83
N ARG A 14 4.52 -0.47 6.86
CA ARG A 14 4.72 0.97 6.90
C ARG A 14 5.63 1.45 5.79
N SER A 15 6.65 0.67 5.48
CA SER A 15 7.57 1.03 4.40
C SER A 15 6.86 1.08 3.06
N VAL A 16 5.99 0.10 2.81
CA VAL A 16 5.24 0.07 1.56
C VAL A 16 4.32 1.29 1.47
N LEU A 17 3.60 1.58 2.55
CA LEU A 17 2.69 2.70 2.54
C LEU A 17 3.42 4.03 2.40
N GLY A 18 4.58 4.16 3.07
CA GLY A 18 5.38 5.36 2.97
C GLY A 18 5.89 5.58 1.55
N ALA A 19 6.36 4.51 0.92
CA ALA A 19 6.83 4.61 -0.45
C ALA A 19 5.72 5.04 -1.39
N ALA A 20 4.51 4.49 -1.17
CA ALA A 20 3.37 4.83 -2.01
C ALA A 20 3.04 6.31 -1.92
N MET A 21 3.24 6.91 -0.75
CA MET A 21 2.92 8.32 -0.56
C MET A 21 3.98 9.25 -1.11
N LEU A 22 5.20 8.76 -1.26
CA LEU A 22 6.31 9.61 -1.68
C LEU A 22 6.58 9.60 -3.17
N ASN A 23 6.14 8.57 -3.87
CA ASN A 23 6.51 8.41 -5.27
C ASN A 23 5.34 7.83 -6.05
N LYS A 24 4.90 8.59 -7.07
CA LYS A 24 3.73 8.20 -7.85
C LYS A 24 3.94 6.92 -8.65
N GLU A 25 5.14 6.73 -9.18
CA GLU A 25 5.42 5.51 -9.93
C GLU A 25 5.40 4.29 -9.03
N VAL A 26 5.96 4.45 -7.84
CA VAL A 26 5.92 3.37 -6.85
C VAL A 26 4.48 3.09 -6.43
N LEU A 27 3.68 4.14 -6.30
CA LEU A 27 2.28 3.99 -5.96
C LEU A 27 1.56 3.10 -6.99
N PHE A 28 1.78 3.35 -8.27
CA PHE A 28 1.15 2.53 -9.30
C PHE A 28 1.53 1.07 -9.16
N ASP A 29 2.82 0.80 -8.94
CA ASP A 29 3.28 -0.57 -8.78
C ASP A 29 2.62 -1.23 -7.57
N ILE A 30 2.53 -0.48 -6.48
CA ILE A 30 1.93 -1.03 -5.25
C ILE A 30 0.46 -1.33 -5.47
N LEU A 31 -0.27 -0.43 -6.13
CA LEU A 31 -1.70 -0.63 -6.36
C LEU A 31 -1.96 -1.83 -7.25
N GLU A 32 -1.02 -2.17 -8.11
CA GLU A 32 -1.19 -3.32 -9.00
C GLU A 32 -0.86 -4.64 -8.34
N GLU A 33 0.12 -4.64 -7.44
CA GLU A 33 0.63 -5.90 -6.91
C GLU A 33 0.22 -6.18 -5.47
N VAL A 34 -0.15 -5.16 -4.72
CA VAL A 34 -0.49 -5.32 -3.30
C VAL A 34 -2.00 -5.13 -3.13
N LYS A 35 -2.58 -5.96 -2.28
CA LYS A 35 -3.99 -5.88 -1.98
C LYS A 35 -4.19 -5.54 -0.51
N GLU A 36 -5.39 -5.05 -0.20
CA GLU A 36 -5.71 -4.69 1.17
C GLU A 36 -5.46 -5.86 2.12
N ASP A 37 -5.79 -7.07 1.68
CA ASP A 37 -5.65 -8.25 2.51
C ASP A 37 -4.19 -8.63 2.77
N ASP A 38 -3.26 -8.04 2.03
CA ASP A 38 -1.84 -8.30 2.27
C ASP A 38 -1.34 -7.64 3.54
N PHE A 39 -2.10 -6.69 4.07
CA PHE A 39 -1.74 -6.02 5.32
C PHE A 39 -2.33 -6.78 6.50
N TYR A 40 -1.52 -6.98 7.51
CA TYR A 40 -1.98 -7.61 8.74
C TYR A 40 -2.60 -6.58 9.68
N ASN A 41 -2.01 -5.40 9.77
CA ASN A 41 -2.46 -4.35 10.69
C ASN A 41 -3.71 -3.68 10.13
N GLU A 42 -4.78 -3.65 10.94
CA GLU A 42 -6.04 -3.09 10.48
C GLU A 42 -5.93 -1.61 10.11
N SER A 43 -5.12 -0.87 10.87
CA SER A 43 -4.91 0.54 10.54
C SER A 43 -4.26 0.69 9.18
N HIS A 44 -3.34 -0.19 8.85
CA HIS A 44 -2.68 -0.14 7.56
C HIS A 44 -3.64 -0.50 6.43
N LYS A 45 -4.54 -1.44 6.67
CA LYS A 45 -5.57 -1.76 5.68
C LYS A 45 -6.42 -0.54 5.37
N GLU A 46 -6.78 0.21 6.41
CA GLU A 46 -7.60 1.40 6.21
C GLU A 46 -6.84 2.48 5.45
N ILE A 47 -5.56 2.65 5.76
CA ILE A 47 -4.74 3.62 5.04
C ILE A 47 -4.63 3.23 3.58
N PHE A 48 -4.41 1.97 3.30
CA PHE A 48 -4.29 1.50 1.92
C PHE A 48 -5.60 1.72 1.16
N ARG A 49 -6.71 1.44 1.83
CA ARG A 49 -8.02 1.66 1.21
C ARG A 49 -8.23 3.14 0.89
N ALA A 50 -7.83 4.02 1.79
CA ALA A 50 -7.95 5.45 1.56
C ALA A 50 -7.10 5.89 0.38
N ILE A 51 -5.90 5.34 0.24
CA ILE A 51 -5.03 5.64 -0.88
C ILE A 51 -5.70 5.21 -2.19
N TRP A 52 -6.28 4.02 -2.21
CA TRP A 52 -7.01 3.54 -3.37
C TRP A 52 -8.14 4.47 -3.77
N GLU A 53 -8.92 4.93 -2.78
CA GLU A 53 -10.04 5.80 -3.05
C GLU A 53 -9.58 7.12 -3.64
N LEU A 54 -8.52 7.69 -3.08
CA LEU A 54 -8.00 8.95 -3.60
C LEU A 54 -7.49 8.79 -5.03
N TYR A 55 -6.81 7.68 -5.29
CA TYR A 55 -6.31 7.42 -6.63
C TYR A 55 -7.45 7.29 -7.63
N ARG A 56 -8.47 6.56 -7.26
CA ARG A 56 -9.62 6.36 -8.14
C ARG A 56 -10.32 7.67 -8.46
N LYS A 57 -10.47 8.53 -7.46
CA LYS A 57 -11.17 9.78 -7.64
C LYS A 57 -10.42 10.75 -8.51
N ASN A 58 -9.11 10.67 -8.53
CA ASN A 58 -8.28 11.64 -9.24
C ASN A 58 -7.76 11.14 -10.58
N SER A 59 -8.14 10.00 -10.99
CA SER A 59 -7.66 9.46 -12.26
C SER A 59 -8.62 9.70 -13.40
#